data_da4b9ab3041ebe6aa5e4c4151578a211
#
_entry.id   da4b9ab3041ebe6aa5e4c4151578a211
#
_cell.length_a   1.000
_cell.length_b   1.000
_cell.length_c   1.000
_cell.angle_alpha   90.00
_cell.angle_beta   90.00
_cell.angle_gamma   90.00
#
_symmetry.space_group_name_H-M   'P 1'
#
loop_
_entity.id
_entity.type
_entity.pdbx_description
1 polymer ?
#
loop_
_entity_poly.entity_id
_entity_poly.type
_entity_poly.pdbx_seq_one_letter_code
_entity_poly.pdbx_strand_id
1 'polypeptide(L)'
;MKAIQISAERQMGVVDIPEVEMKSDEVLLRLEYVGFCGSDLSTWLGRNPMVKMPVVPGHEVGAIIEKVGSDVPEGLKPGMVVTCNPYTNCGKCASCRNGRVNACEHNETLGVQRWGAMRERISLPWEKVIPAGLLTPRTCALIEPMSVGFHAVSRAQVTDIDVVLVIGCGMVGMGAVVRSAQRGATVVAADIDDEKLSLAREMGASYTINTRTEDVHARLREMTSGFGPDVVIEAVGSSSTYQMAVDEVAFTGRVICIGYAKTEVSFQTKYFVQKELDIRGSRNAQPSDFRAVIHYLERGTCPVDRLISAEVTPEEAPAAMQQWADTPGKVFRILVKF
;
A
#
# COMPACT_ATOMS: atom_id res chain seq x y z
N MET A 1 14.37 -23.16 -8.28
CA MET A 1 14.35 -21.72 -8.62
C MET A 1 14.85 -20.88 -7.45
N LYS A 2 15.38 -19.67 -7.71
CA LYS A 2 15.86 -18.76 -6.67
C LYS A 2 14.70 -18.01 -5.99
N ALA A 3 14.87 -17.73 -4.70
CA ALA A 3 13.98 -16.88 -3.92
C ALA A 3 14.76 -16.10 -2.85
N ILE A 4 14.26 -14.95 -2.45
CA ILE A 4 14.76 -14.24 -1.27
C ILE A 4 13.96 -14.73 -0.07
N GLN A 5 14.64 -15.13 0.99
CA GLN A 5 14.01 -15.63 2.22
C GLN A 5 14.47 -14.82 3.43
N ILE A 6 13.54 -14.42 4.26
CA ILE A 6 13.80 -13.94 5.62
C ILE A 6 13.77 -15.17 6.52
N SER A 7 14.95 -15.62 6.99
CA SER A 7 15.10 -16.85 7.77
C SER A 7 14.95 -16.62 9.28
N ALA A 8 15.36 -15.46 9.76
CA ALA A 8 15.28 -15.03 11.15
C ALA A 8 15.34 -13.47 11.23
N GLU A 9 15.23 -12.92 12.44
CA GLU A 9 15.42 -11.49 12.67
C GLU A 9 16.76 -11.02 12.10
N ARG A 10 16.72 -9.99 11.24
CA ARG A 10 17.86 -9.40 10.53
C ARG A 10 18.68 -10.39 9.66
N GLN A 11 18.08 -11.53 9.32
CA GLN A 11 18.70 -12.52 8.44
C GLN A 11 17.84 -12.69 7.18
N MET A 12 18.42 -12.34 6.05
CA MET A 12 17.83 -12.46 4.72
C MET A 12 18.90 -12.92 3.73
N GLY A 13 18.50 -13.73 2.76
CA GLY A 13 19.40 -14.18 1.70
C GLY A 13 18.68 -14.86 0.57
N VAL A 14 19.42 -15.12 -0.51
CA VAL A 14 18.94 -15.91 -1.64
C VAL A 14 19.05 -17.39 -1.28
N VAL A 15 17.98 -18.12 -1.55
CA VAL A 15 17.89 -19.58 -1.34
C VAL A 15 17.33 -20.26 -2.57
N ASP A 16 17.65 -21.56 -2.73
CA ASP A 16 17.01 -22.39 -3.72
C ASP A 16 15.74 -23.04 -3.13
N ILE A 17 14.64 -22.90 -3.84
CA ILE A 17 13.35 -23.49 -3.50
C ILE A 17 12.86 -24.38 -4.66
N PRO A 18 11.96 -25.34 -4.41
CA PRO A 18 11.37 -26.17 -5.47
C PRO A 18 10.72 -25.34 -6.57
N GLU A 19 10.68 -25.87 -7.79
CA GLU A 19 9.91 -25.30 -8.87
C GLU A 19 8.41 -25.27 -8.55
N VAL A 20 7.68 -24.32 -9.18
CA VAL A 20 6.26 -24.15 -8.95
C VAL A 20 5.46 -25.17 -9.73
N GLU A 21 4.61 -25.93 -9.06
CA GLU A 21 3.57 -26.74 -9.69
C GLU A 21 2.34 -25.84 -9.95
N MET A 22 1.85 -25.83 -11.20
CA MET A 22 0.70 -25.05 -11.63
C MET A 22 -0.54 -25.95 -11.76
N LYS A 23 -1.67 -25.53 -11.19
CA LYS A 23 -2.96 -26.21 -11.36
C LYS A 23 -3.68 -25.74 -12.63
N SER A 24 -4.76 -26.45 -12.99
CA SER A 24 -5.54 -26.14 -14.19
C SER A 24 -6.24 -24.77 -14.16
N ASP A 25 -6.56 -24.26 -12.98
CA ASP A 25 -7.21 -22.95 -12.71
C ASP A 25 -6.21 -21.85 -12.36
N GLU A 26 -4.91 -22.10 -12.52
CA GLU A 26 -3.84 -21.16 -12.14
C GLU A 26 -3.11 -20.59 -13.36
N VAL A 27 -2.43 -19.49 -13.12
CA VAL A 27 -1.55 -18.79 -14.06
C VAL A 27 -0.15 -18.76 -13.49
N LEU A 28 0.83 -19.26 -14.26
CA LEU A 28 2.24 -19.16 -13.91
C LEU A 28 2.77 -17.79 -14.33
N LEU A 29 3.28 -17.05 -13.37
CA LEU A 29 3.87 -15.74 -13.55
C LEU A 29 5.39 -15.81 -13.42
N ARG A 30 6.10 -15.21 -14.36
CA ARG A 30 7.51 -14.88 -14.23
C ARG A 30 7.61 -13.49 -13.63
N LEU A 31 8.25 -13.40 -12.46
CA LEU A 31 8.42 -12.15 -11.74
C LEU A 31 9.53 -11.35 -12.39
N GLU A 32 9.27 -10.07 -12.65
CA GLU A 32 10.25 -9.14 -13.19
C GLU A 32 10.69 -8.13 -12.13
N TYR A 33 9.70 -7.60 -11.38
CA TYR A 33 9.92 -6.65 -10.29
C TYR A 33 9.00 -6.96 -9.13
N VAL A 34 9.55 -6.95 -7.92
CA VAL A 34 8.77 -7.08 -6.68
C VAL A 34 9.22 -6.00 -5.70
N GLY A 35 8.27 -5.21 -5.21
CA GLY A 35 8.54 -4.16 -4.23
C GLY A 35 8.68 -4.70 -2.81
N PHE A 36 9.60 -4.11 -2.02
CA PHE A 36 9.62 -4.29 -0.57
C PHE A 36 8.62 -3.34 0.10
N CYS A 37 7.74 -3.90 0.91
CA CYS A 37 6.77 -3.18 1.74
C CYS A 37 7.33 -2.90 3.15
N GLY A 38 6.77 -1.92 3.85
CA GLY A 38 7.05 -1.69 5.28
C GLY A 38 6.75 -2.90 6.17
N SER A 39 5.83 -3.80 5.74
CA SER A 39 5.58 -5.08 6.41
C SER A 39 6.76 -6.05 6.28
N ASP A 40 7.48 -6.05 5.15
CA ASP A 40 8.67 -6.87 4.95
C ASP A 40 9.82 -6.38 5.83
N LEU A 41 10.01 -5.06 5.92
CA LEU A 41 10.96 -4.46 6.86
C LEU A 41 10.60 -4.81 8.31
N SER A 42 9.33 -4.73 8.68
CA SER A 42 8.87 -5.10 10.02
C SER A 42 9.09 -6.58 10.31
N THR A 43 8.92 -7.45 9.33
CA THR A 43 9.21 -8.90 9.42
C THR A 43 10.70 -9.13 9.62
N TRP A 44 11.54 -8.51 8.80
CA TRP A 44 12.99 -8.63 8.91
C TRP A 44 13.53 -8.12 10.26
N LEU A 45 12.89 -7.09 10.84
CA LEU A 45 13.20 -6.59 12.18
C LEU A 45 12.60 -7.43 13.33
N GLY A 46 11.96 -8.56 13.04
CA GLY A 46 11.30 -9.39 14.06
C GLY A 46 10.07 -8.76 14.72
N ARG A 47 9.48 -7.73 14.10
CA ARG A 47 8.41 -6.90 14.69
C ARG A 47 7.03 -7.15 14.11
N ASN A 48 6.89 -8.08 13.16
CA ASN A 48 5.61 -8.41 12.53
C ASN A 48 5.01 -9.67 13.17
N PRO A 49 3.98 -9.54 14.03
CA PRO A 49 3.42 -10.70 14.75
C PRO A 49 2.60 -11.62 13.83
N MET A 50 2.29 -11.21 12.62
CA MET A 50 1.48 -11.98 11.65
C MET A 50 2.33 -12.96 10.83
N VAL A 51 3.65 -12.88 10.91
CA VAL A 51 4.56 -13.67 10.07
C VAL A 51 5.27 -14.74 10.91
N LYS A 52 5.29 -15.96 10.37
CA LYS A 52 6.13 -17.06 10.87
C LYS A 52 7.34 -17.22 9.96
N MET A 53 8.53 -17.02 10.48
CA MET A 53 9.80 -17.26 9.76
C MET A 53 10.17 -18.75 9.80
N PRO A 54 10.81 -19.30 8.76
CA PRO A 54 11.27 -18.62 7.55
C PRO A 54 10.11 -18.29 6.58
N VAL A 55 10.22 -17.17 5.87
CA VAL A 55 9.23 -16.72 4.88
C VAL A 55 9.90 -16.13 3.63
N VAL A 56 9.33 -16.38 2.46
CA VAL A 56 9.59 -15.62 1.23
C VAL A 56 8.69 -14.39 1.25
N PRO A 57 9.22 -13.16 1.35
CA PRO A 57 8.40 -11.96 1.42
C PRO A 57 7.86 -11.54 0.03
N GLY A 58 7.19 -10.39 -0.03
CA GLY A 58 6.80 -9.72 -1.28
C GLY A 58 5.36 -9.96 -1.72
N HIS A 59 4.68 -8.86 -2.01
CA HIS A 59 3.28 -8.82 -2.48
C HIS A 59 3.01 -7.67 -3.47
N GLU A 60 4.01 -6.87 -3.78
CA GLU A 60 3.96 -5.74 -4.71
C GLU A 60 4.58 -6.17 -6.04
N VAL A 61 3.75 -6.66 -6.96
CA VAL A 61 4.18 -7.50 -8.08
C VAL A 61 4.08 -6.81 -9.42
N GLY A 62 5.16 -6.88 -10.20
CA GLY A 62 5.18 -6.66 -11.63
C GLY A 62 5.73 -7.90 -12.34
N ALA A 63 4.91 -8.53 -13.16
CA ALA A 63 5.21 -9.85 -13.74
C ALA A 63 4.73 -9.97 -15.18
N ILE A 64 5.17 -11.06 -15.83
CA ILE A 64 4.70 -11.49 -17.15
C ILE A 64 4.08 -12.88 -17.02
N ILE A 65 2.93 -13.09 -17.66
CA ILE A 65 2.32 -14.43 -17.77
C ILE A 65 3.25 -15.33 -18.57
N GLU A 66 3.72 -16.44 -17.98
CA GLU A 66 4.54 -17.45 -18.65
C GLU A 66 3.66 -18.58 -19.20
N LYS A 67 2.69 -19.05 -18.42
CA LYS A 67 1.76 -20.12 -18.81
C LYS A 67 0.38 -19.88 -18.19
N VAL A 68 -0.65 -20.44 -18.82
CA VAL A 68 -2.02 -20.46 -18.31
C VAL A 68 -2.51 -21.89 -18.22
N GLY A 69 -3.28 -22.22 -17.18
CA GLY A 69 -3.90 -23.53 -16.99
C GLY A 69 -5.09 -23.72 -17.94
N SER A 70 -5.53 -24.97 -18.10
CA SER A 70 -6.62 -25.33 -19.05
C SER A 70 -7.98 -24.72 -18.71
N ASP A 71 -8.21 -24.41 -17.43
CA ASP A 71 -9.50 -23.91 -16.92
C ASP A 71 -9.47 -22.37 -16.75
N VAL A 72 -8.37 -21.71 -17.20
CA VAL A 72 -8.24 -20.25 -17.16
C VAL A 72 -9.01 -19.62 -18.33
N PRO A 73 -9.82 -18.56 -18.08
CA PRO A 73 -10.57 -17.88 -19.15
C PRO A 73 -9.66 -17.32 -20.26
N GLU A 74 -10.15 -17.26 -21.50
CA GLU A 74 -9.41 -16.81 -22.69
C GLU A 74 -8.82 -15.39 -22.62
N GLY A 75 -9.23 -14.58 -21.66
CA GLY A 75 -8.74 -13.21 -21.49
C GLY A 75 -7.28 -13.09 -20.99
N LEU A 76 -6.72 -14.16 -20.42
CA LEU A 76 -5.33 -14.19 -19.92
C LEU A 76 -4.47 -15.03 -20.87
N LYS A 77 -3.34 -14.45 -21.33
CA LYS A 77 -2.46 -15.09 -22.33
C LYS A 77 -0.99 -14.93 -21.94
N PRO A 78 -0.13 -15.90 -22.28
CA PRO A 78 1.31 -15.75 -22.16
C PRO A 78 1.82 -14.48 -22.83
N GLY A 79 2.80 -13.82 -22.20
CA GLY A 79 3.38 -12.54 -22.64
C GLY A 79 2.67 -11.30 -22.11
N MET A 80 1.48 -11.42 -21.51
CA MET A 80 0.79 -10.25 -20.93
C MET A 80 1.52 -9.77 -19.66
N VAL A 81 1.66 -8.45 -19.55
CA VAL A 81 2.13 -7.79 -18.32
C VAL A 81 0.99 -7.72 -17.31
N VAL A 82 1.27 -8.12 -16.10
CA VAL A 82 0.28 -8.24 -15.02
C VAL A 82 0.82 -7.79 -13.68
N THR A 83 -0.09 -7.43 -12.79
CA THR A 83 0.11 -7.46 -11.34
C THR A 83 -0.80 -8.53 -10.73
N CYS A 84 -0.79 -8.67 -9.42
CA CYS A 84 -1.71 -9.57 -8.74
C CYS A 84 -2.39 -8.92 -7.54
N ASN A 85 -3.58 -9.42 -7.22
CA ASN A 85 -4.22 -9.19 -5.92
C ASN A 85 -3.64 -10.21 -4.93
N PRO A 86 -2.80 -9.76 -3.96
CA PRO A 86 -2.09 -10.68 -3.07
C PRO A 86 -2.96 -11.25 -1.94
N TYR A 87 -4.21 -10.84 -1.83
CA TYR A 87 -5.11 -11.14 -0.73
C TYR A 87 -6.01 -12.33 -1.04
N THR A 88 -6.11 -13.30 -0.10
CA THR A 88 -7.12 -14.36 -0.19
C THR A 88 -8.46 -13.90 0.38
N ASN A 89 -9.52 -14.65 0.09
CA ASN A 89 -10.82 -14.43 0.68
C ASN A 89 -11.60 -15.76 0.74
N CYS A 90 -12.36 -15.96 1.83
CA CYS A 90 -13.07 -17.23 2.06
C CYS A 90 -14.50 -17.29 1.46
N GLY A 91 -15.03 -16.18 0.96
CA GLY A 91 -16.36 -16.06 0.38
C GLY A 91 -17.54 -16.09 1.39
N LYS A 92 -17.32 -16.52 2.64
CA LYS A 92 -18.42 -16.84 3.59
C LYS A 92 -18.43 -16.04 4.90
N CYS A 93 -17.35 -15.40 5.31
CA CYS A 93 -17.32 -14.58 6.52
C CYS A 93 -18.17 -13.29 6.35
N ALA A 94 -18.41 -12.57 7.44
CA ALA A 94 -19.23 -11.36 7.42
C ALA A 94 -18.73 -10.33 6.41
N SER A 95 -17.43 -10.12 6.35
CA SER A 95 -16.78 -9.19 5.42
C SER A 95 -17.03 -9.60 3.95
N CYS A 96 -16.85 -10.88 3.61
CA CYS A 96 -17.07 -11.39 2.25
C CYS A 96 -18.54 -11.27 1.84
N ARG A 97 -19.48 -11.61 2.73
CA ARG A 97 -20.93 -11.46 2.46
C ARG A 97 -21.35 -10.01 2.25
N ASN A 98 -20.63 -9.06 2.84
CA ASN A 98 -20.87 -7.62 2.65
C ASN A 98 -20.08 -7.03 1.45
N GLY A 99 -19.54 -7.86 0.56
CA GLY A 99 -18.77 -7.41 -0.61
C GLY A 99 -17.40 -6.81 -0.30
N ARG A 100 -16.91 -6.92 0.95
CA ARG A 100 -15.61 -6.40 1.38
C ARG A 100 -14.58 -7.53 1.49
N VAL A 101 -14.31 -8.19 0.37
CA VAL A 101 -13.40 -9.34 0.30
C VAL A 101 -11.97 -9.01 0.74
N ASN A 102 -11.55 -7.77 0.57
CA ASN A 102 -10.26 -7.24 1.02
C ASN A 102 -10.05 -7.30 2.54
N ALA A 103 -11.14 -7.23 3.32
CA ALA A 103 -11.13 -7.29 4.77
C ALA A 103 -11.55 -8.67 5.30
N CYS A 104 -11.42 -9.74 4.50
CA CYS A 104 -11.76 -11.10 4.88
C CYS A 104 -11.12 -11.48 6.22
N GLU A 105 -11.89 -12.09 7.13
CA GLU A 105 -11.43 -12.57 8.43
C GLU A 105 -10.32 -13.62 8.29
N HIS A 106 -10.41 -14.46 7.25
CA HIS A 106 -9.46 -15.52 6.92
C HIS A 106 -8.52 -15.12 5.77
N ASN A 107 -8.19 -13.82 5.66
CA ASN A 107 -7.26 -13.37 4.64
C ASN A 107 -5.85 -13.87 4.94
N GLU A 108 -5.21 -14.38 3.91
CA GLU A 108 -3.78 -14.68 3.87
C GLU A 108 -3.15 -13.85 2.76
N THR A 109 -2.29 -12.91 3.15
CA THR A 109 -1.55 -12.04 2.21
C THR A 109 -0.26 -12.73 1.78
N LEU A 110 0.09 -12.68 0.50
CA LEU A 110 1.40 -13.10 0.00
C LEU A 110 2.51 -12.39 0.76
N GLY A 111 3.56 -13.13 1.13
CA GLY A 111 4.73 -12.60 1.86
C GLY A 111 4.46 -12.27 3.33
N VAL A 112 3.25 -12.53 3.84
CA VAL A 112 2.87 -12.30 5.24
C VAL A 112 2.43 -13.63 5.88
N GLN A 113 1.22 -14.11 5.62
CA GLN A 113 0.72 -15.39 6.16
C GLN A 113 1.09 -16.58 5.30
N ARG A 114 1.47 -16.37 4.05
CA ARG A 114 1.95 -17.41 3.12
C ARG A 114 3.17 -16.89 2.34
N TRP A 115 3.95 -17.77 1.75
CA TRP A 115 5.12 -17.40 0.96
C TRP A 115 4.76 -16.45 -0.18
N GLY A 116 5.54 -15.38 -0.32
CA GLY A 116 5.32 -14.27 -1.24
C GLY A 116 5.96 -14.42 -2.60
N ALA A 117 6.10 -13.28 -3.26
CA ALA A 117 6.51 -13.15 -4.64
C ALA A 117 8.01 -12.85 -4.83
N MET A 118 8.83 -12.72 -3.77
CA MET A 118 10.28 -12.53 -3.91
C MET A 118 10.97 -13.82 -4.37
N ARG A 119 10.63 -14.27 -5.60
CA ARG A 119 11.14 -15.48 -6.26
C ARG A 119 10.98 -15.36 -7.77
N GLU A 120 11.67 -16.19 -8.56
CA GLU A 120 11.64 -16.12 -10.03
C GLU A 120 10.25 -16.37 -10.62
N ARG A 121 9.47 -17.30 -10.06
CA ARG A 121 8.15 -17.70 -10.56
C ARG A 121 7.15 -17.92 -9.44
N ILE A 122 5.88 -17.65 -9.71
CA ILE A 122 4.76 -17.95 -8.80
C ILE A 122 3.55 -18.41 -9.61
N SER A 123 2.81 -19.39 -9.10
CA SER A 123 1.49 -19.77 -9.63
C SER A 123 0.40 -19.18 -8.73
N LEU A 124 -0.61 -18.57 -9.36
CA LEU A 124 -1.74 -17.94 -8.67
C LEU A 124 -3.05 -18.32 -9.35
N PRO A 125 -4.16 -18.46 -8.59
CA PRO A 125 -5.49 -18.54 -9.16
C PRO A 125 -5.74 -17.38 -10.14
N TRP A 126 -6.33 -17.66 -11.29
CA TRP A 126 -6.50 -16.68 -12.36
C TRP A 126 -7.26 -15.42 -11.92
N GLU A 127 -8.21 -15.54 -10.98
CA GLU A 127 -8.98 -14.41 -10.43
C GLU A 127 -8.11 -13.42 -9.64
N LYS A 128 -6.91 -13.82 -9.26
CA LYS A 128 -5.93 -12.98 -8.56
C LYS A 128 -4.97 -12.28 -9.50
N VAL A 129 -4.95 -12.64 -10.78
CA VAL A 129 -4.09 -12.04 -11.79
C VAL A 129 -4.81 -10.87 -12.45
N ILE A 130 -4.17 -9.70 -12.47
CA ILE A 130 -4.76 -8.45 -12.97
C ILE A 130 -3.93 -7.96 -14.15
N PRO A 131 -4.48 -8.02 -15.38
CA PRO A 131 -3.83 -7.42 -16.55
C PRO A 131 -3.56 -5.92 -16.35
N ALA A 132 -2.35 -5.49 -16.70
CA ALA A 132 -1.87 -4.14 -16.45
C ALA A 132 -1.78 -3.27 -17.72
N GLY A 133 -2.47 -3.67 -18.79
CA GLY A 133 -2.56 -2.90 -20.01
C GLY A 133 -1.20 -2.61 -20.65
N LEU A 134 -0.88 -1.34 -20.84
CA LEU A 134 0.37 -0.87 -21.46
C LEU A 134 1.49 -0.59 -20.45
N LEU A 135 1.26 -0.84 -19.15
CA LEU A 135 2.26 -0.60 -18.13
C LEU A 135 3.43 -1.58 -18.22
N THR A 136 4.61 -1.12 -17.79
CA THR A 136 5.78 -1.99 -17.65
C THR A 136 5.69 -2.80 -16.35
N PRO A 137 6.34 -3.98 -16.25
CA PRO A 137 6.41 -4.72 -14.97
C PRO A 137 6.98 -3.88 -13.82
N ARG A 138 7.93 -3.00 -14.11
CA ARG A 138 8.51 -2.06 -13.13
C ARG A 138 7.43 -1.14 -12.53
N THR A 139 6.60 -0.57 -13.36
CA THR A 139 5.49 0.29 -12.94
C THR A 139 4.41 -0.51 -12.21
N CYS A 140 4.17 -1.75 -12.62
CA CYS A 140 3.18 -2.63 -11.99
C CYS A 140 3.46 -2.93 -10.51
N ALA A 141 4.74 -2.96 -10.09
CA ALA A 141 5.12 -3.14 -8.70
C ALA A 141 4.65 -1.99 -7.78
N LEU A 142 4.22 -0.84 -8.32
CA LEU A 142 3.67 0.27 -7.57
C LEU A 142 2.13 0.20 -7.41
N ILE A 143 1.46 -0.72 -8.09
CA ILE A 143 -0.02 -0.76 -8.14
C ILE A 143 -0.60 -1.16 -6.78
N GLU A 144 -0.09 -2.24 -6.18
CA GLU A 144 -0.61 -2.73 -4.90
C GLU A 144 -0.49 -1.65 -3.80
N PRO A 145 0.68 -1.06 -3.49
CA PRO A 145 0.80 -0.10 -2.41
C PRO A 145 0.00 1.19 -2.64
N MET A 146 -0.16 1.64 -3.88
CA MET A 146 -1.04 2.77 -4.19
C MET A 146 -2.52 2.40 -4.03
N SER A 147 -2.91 1.15 -4.35
CA SER A 147 -4.29 0.70 -4.26
C SER A 147 -4.83 0.72 -2.82
N VAL A 148 -3.96 0.53 -1.82
CA VAL A 148 -4.32 0.67 -0.39
C VAL A 148 -4.73 2.11 -0.06
N GLY A 149 -4.00 3.11 -0.55
CA GLY A 149 -4.37 4.53 -0.42
C GLY A 149 -5.66 4.87 -1.17
N PHE A 150 -5.83 4.35 -2.39
CA PHE A 150 -7.07 4.51 -3.18
C PHE A 150 -8.28 3.91 -2.44
N HIS A 151 -8.09 2.75 -1.81
CA HIS A 151 -9.12 2.13 -1.00
C HIS A 151 -9.53 3.00 0.19
N ALA A 152 -8.57 3.61 0.89
CA ALA A 152 -8.85 4.51 2.01
C ALA A 152 -9.71 5.70 1.59
N VAL A 153 -9.43 6.31 0.43
CA VAL A 153 -10.23 7.40 -0.13
C VAL A 153 -11.65 6.94 -0.48
N SER A 154 -11.79 5.71 -1.01
CA SER A 154 -13.11 5.10 -1.25
C SER A 154 -13.85 4.85 0.07
N ARG A 155 -13.16 4.39 1.12
CA ARG A 155 -13.70 4.22 2.48
C ARG A 155 -14.14 5.54 3.11
N ALA A 156 -13.40 6.62 2.84
CA ALA A 156 -13.70 7.97 3.28
C ALA A 156 -14.90 8.59 2.55
N GLN A 157 -15.28 8.05 1.38
CA GLN A 157 -16.29 8.65 0.51
C GLN A 157 -15.96 10.11 0.14
N VAL A 158 -14.67 10.36 -0.19
CA VAL A 158 -14.20 11.69 -0.54
C VAL A 158 -14.93 12.26 -1.76
N THR A 159 -15.32 13.52 -1.66
CA THR A 159 -15.97 14.31 -2.70
C THR A 159 -15.15 15.56 -3.05
N ASP A 160 -15.58 16.31 -4.04
CA ASP A 160 -14.94 17.52 -4.54
C ASP A 160 -15.04 18.75 -3.60
N ILE A 161 -15.96 18.70 -2.64
CA ILE A 161 -16.08 19.75 -1.62
C ILE A 161 -15.25 19.51 -0.37
N ASP A 162 -14.65 18.31 -0.21
CA ASP A 162 -13.90 17.94 0.99
C ASP A 162 -12.51 18.62 1.02
N VAL A 163 -12.09 19.03 2.21
CA VAL A 163 -10.68 19.22 2.55
C VAL A 163 -10.16 17.94 3.18
N VAL A 164 -9.16 17.33 2.56
CA VAL A 164 -8.60 16.03 2.98
C VAL A 164 -7.19 16.23 3.50
N LEU A 165 -6.97 15.92 4.78
CA LEU A 165 -5.64 15.81 5.36
C LEU A 165 -5.13 14.37 5.21
N VAL A 166 -3.97 14.18 4.57
CA VAL A 166 -3.26 12.91 4.54
C VAL A 166 -2.03 12.99 5.43
N ILE A 167 -1.99 12.18 6.48
CA ILE A 167 -0.87 12.11 7.44
C ILE A 167 0.04 10.95 7.05
N GLY A 168 1.26 11.27 6.64
CA GLY A 168 2.25 10.32 6.13
C GLY A 168 2.22 10.20 4.60
N CYS A 169 3.31 10.64 3.97
CA CYS A 169 3.50 10.67 2.52
C CYS A 169 4.41 9.53 2.01
N GLY A 170 4.32 8.33 2.61
CA GLY A 170 4.86 7.10 2.04
C GLY A 170 4.00 6.61 0.86
N MET A 171 4.32 5.46 0.26
CA MET A 171 3.62 4.95 -0.93
C MET A 171 2.09 4.86 -0.75
N VAL A 172 1.63 4.41 0.41
CA VAL A 172 0.19 4.31 0.73
C VAL A 172 -0.43 5.70 0.83
N GLY A 173 0.21 6.63 1.55
CA GLY A 173 -0.26 8.01 1.66
C GLY A 173 -0.24 8.76 0.33
N MET A 174 0.78 8.53 -0.53
CA MET A 174 0.80 9.07 -1.90
C MET A 174 -0.38 8.58 -2.74
N GLY A 175 -0.74 7.29 -2.62
CA GLY A 175 -1.97 6.77 -3.21
C GLY A 175 -3.21 7.54 -2.74
N ALA A 176 -3.31 7.84 -1.44
CA ALA A 176 -4.41 8.63 -0.89
C ALA A 176 -4.41 10.09 -1.39
N VAL A 177 -3.24 10.74 -1.49
CA VAL A 177 -3.09 12.08 -2.07
C VAL A 177 -3.62 12.12 -3.50
N VAL A 178 -3.10 11.24 -4.36
CA VAL A 178 -3.51 11.14 -5.76
C VAL A 178 -5.01 10.92 -5.90
N ARG A 179 -5.54 9.94 -5.18
CA ARG A 179 -6.96 9.59 -5.32
C ARG A 179 -7.88 10.69 -4.82
N SER A 180 -7.53 11.38 -3.74
CA SER A 180 -8.29 12.53 -3.22
C SER A 180 -8.27 13.69 -4.21
N ALA A 181 -7.11 14.02 -4.78
CA ALA A 181 -6.99 15.04 -5.83
C ALA A 181 -7.81 14.68 -7.08
N GLN A 182 -7.81 13.40 -7.51
CA GLN A 182 -8.65 12.94 -8.62
C GLN A 182 -10.16 13.03 -8.35
N ARG A 183 -10.56 13.04 -7.06
CA ARG A 183 -11.96 13.28 -6.66
C ARG A 183 -12.32 14.75 -6.65
N GLY A 184 -11.37 15.65 -6.90
CA GLY A 184 -11.56 17.09 -6.88
C GLY A 184 -11.39 17.74 -5.50
N ALA A 185 -11.05 16.96 -4.47
CA ALA A 185 -10.86 17.46 -3.11
C ALA A 185 -9.66 18.40 -2.98
N THR A 186 -9.72 19.33 -2.02
CA THR A 186 -8.55 20.08 -1.58
C THR A 186 -7.70 19.21 -0.68
N VAL A 187 -6.47 18.86 -1.11
CA VAL A 187 -5.62 17.92 -0.39
C VAL A 187 -4.51 18.63 0.35
N VAL A 188 -4.41 18.38 1.65
CA VAL A 188 -3.30 18.79 2.52
C VAL A 188 -2.47 17.55 2.84
N ALA A 189 -1.21 17.52 2.44
CA ALA A 189 -0.28 16.43 2.73
C ALA A 189 0.62 16.80 3.91
N ALA A 190 0.71 15.95 4.93
CA ALA A 190 1.53 16.17 6.12
C ALA A 190 2.56 15.05 6.30
N ASP A 191 3.83 15.40 6.39
CA ASP A 191 4.95 14.48 6.63
C ASP A 191 6.08 15.21 7.38
N ILE A 192 7.09 14.47 7.81
CA ILE A 192 8.32 14.99 8.44
C ILE A 192 9.45 15.26 7.43
N ASP A 193 9.29 14.85 6.18
CA ASP A 193 10.33 14.88 5.14
C ASP A 193 9.90 15.78 3.96
N ASP A 194 10.71 16.81 3.68
CA ASP A 194 10.42 17.81 2.64
C ASP A 194 10.44 17.24 1.22
N GLU A 195 11.25 16.19 0.95
CA GLU A 195 11.29 15.55 -0.37
C GLU A 195 9.96 14.82 -0.64
N LYS A 196 9.40 14.16 0.40
CA LYS A 196 8.09 13.53 0.31
C LYS A 196 6.98 14.56 0.14
N LEU A 197 7.06 15.68 0.83
CA LEU A 197 6.10 16.78 0.68
C LEU A 197 6.18 17.42 -0.71
N SER A 198 7.39 17.60 -1.25
CA SER A 198 7.59 18.07 -2.63
C SER A 198 6.95 17.12 -3.64
N LEU A 199 7.14 15.81 -3.47
CA LEU A 199 6.53 14.80 -4.33
C LEU A 199 5.00 14.74 -4.16
N ALA A 200 4.49 14.88 -2.93
CA ALA A 200 3.04 14.94 -2.69
C ALA A 200 2.40 16.11 -3.43
N ARG A 201 3.07 17.27 -3.48
CA ARG A 201 2.62 18.43 -4.24
C ARG A 201 2.58 18.16 -5.75
N GLU A 202 3.61 17.54 -6.31
CA GLU A 202 3.64 17.12 -7.71
C GLU A 202 2.54 16.11 -8.04
N MET A 203 2.21 15.24 -7.08
CA MET A 203 1.16 14.23 -7.21
C MET A 203 -0.26 14.73 -6.90
N GLY A 204 -0.44 16.02 -6.66
CA GLY A 204 -1.75 16.67 -6.58
C GLY A 204 -2.16 17.22 -5.22
N ALA A 205 -1.27 17.26 -4.21
CA ALA A 205 -1.56 17.94 -2.97
C ALA A 205 -1.63 19.48 -3.21
N SER A 206 -2.71 20.12 -2.77
CA SER A 206 -2.90 21.56 -2.83
C SER A 206 -1.99 22.29 -1.86
N TYR A 207 -1.78 21.69 -0.68
CA TYR A 207 -0.97 22.21 0.41
C TYR A 207 -0.12 21.13 1.03
N THR A 208 0.99 21.53 1.66
CA THR A 208 1.88 20.64 2.40
C THR A 208 2.20 21.24 3.76
N ILE A 209 2.38 20.36 4.77
CA ILE A 209 2.78 20.73 6.13
C ILE A 209 3.93 19.83 6.57
N ASN A 210 5.09 20.41 6.88
CA ASN A 210 6.16 19.67 7.53
C ASN A 210 5.91 19.63 9.04
N THR A 211 5.47 18.48 9.55
CA THR A 211 5.06 18.31 10.95
C THR A 211 6.19 18.43 11.96
N ARG A 212 7.45 18.49 11.50
CA ARG A 212 8.62 18.70 12.34
C ARG A 212 8.92 20.17 12.58
N THR A 213 8.57 21.03 11.62
CA THR A 213 8.97 22.46 11.60
C THR A 213 7.79 23.41 11.64
N GLU A 214 6.58 22.94 11.38
CA GLU A 214 5.36 23.76 11.34
C GLU A 214 4.37 23.31 12.43
N ASP A 215 3.59 24.28 12.95
CA ASP A 215 2.43 24.00 13.80
C ASP A 215 1.26 23.51 12.93
N VAL A 216 1.00 22.21 12.98
CA VAL A 216 -0.03 21.55 12.16
C VAL A 216 -1.40 22.15 12.45
N HIS A 217 -1.74 22.40 13.72
CA HIS A 217 -3.03 22.95 14.12
C HIS A 217 -3.24 24.37 13.53
N ALA A 218 -2.27 25.25 13.74
CA ALA A 218 -2.34 26.61 13.21
C ALA A 218 -2.46 26.64 11.68
N ARG A 219 -1.68 25.82 10.98
CA ARG A 219 -1.70 25.71 9.52
C ARG A 219 -3.04 25.20 8.99
N LEU A 220 -3.59 24.15 9.61
CA LEU A 220 -4.90 23.62 9.21
C LEU A 220 -6.01 24.64 9.44
N ARG A 221 -6.00 25.36 10.56
CA ARG A 221 -6.98 26.42 10.85
C ARG A 221 -6.93 27.53 9.82
N GLU A 222 -5.73 27.97 9.42
CA GLU A 222 -5.56 28.96 8.35
C GLU A 222 -6.16 28.47 7.02
N MET A 223 -5.87 27.22 6.61
CA MET A 223 -6.30 26.65 5.33
C MET A 223 -7.80 26.34 5.26
N THR A 224 -8.44 26.11 6.40
CA THR A 224 -9.84 25.66 6.50
C THR A 224 -10.76 26.69 7.13
N SER A 225 -10.38 27.97 7.15
CA SER A 225 -11.15 29.05 7.79
C SER A 225 -11.53 28.75 9.24
N GLY A 226 -10.68 28.02 9.96
CA GLY A 226 -10.89 27.66 11.36
C GLY A 226 -11.67 26.37 11.61
N PHE A 227 -12.17 25.68 10.58
CA PHE A 227 -13.06 24.51 10.76
C PHE A 227 -12.34 23.16 10.86
N GLY A 228 -11.12 23.05 10.33
CA GLY A 228 -10.39 21.79 10.20
C GLY A 228 -10.76 21.00 8.92
N PRO A 229 -10.03 19.91 8.60
CA PRO A 229 -10.28 19.09 7.42
C PRO A 229 -11.53 18.20 7.60
N ASP A 230 -12.32 18.02 6.54
CA ASP A 230 -13.51 17.16 6.53
C ASP A 230 -13.14 15.68 6.63
N VAL A 231 -11.98 15.33 6.10
CA VAL A 231 -11.44 13.95 6.09
C VAL A 231 -10.00 13.97 6.55
N VAL A 232 -9.66 13.03 7.44
CA VAL A 232 -8.26 12.75 7.79
C VAL A 232 -7.94 11.30 7.47
N ILE A 233 -6.90 11.06 6.67
CA ILE A 233 -6.38 9.74 6.33
C ILE A 233 -5.05 9.55 7.05
N GLU A 234 -5.04 8.65 8.04
CA GLU A 234 -3.86 8.31 8.84
C GLU A 234 -3.12 7.14 8.20
N ALA A 235 -1.90 7.37 7.69
CA ALA A 235 -1.09 6.39 6.96
C ALA A 235 0.31 6.16 7.57
N VAL A 236 0.54 6.54 8.82
CA VAL A 236 1.81 6.38 9.56
C VAL A 236 1.75 5.22 10.54
N GLY A 237 0.69 5.14 11.34
CA GLY A 237 0.52 4.11 12.37
C GLY A 237 1.26 4.43 13.67
N SER A 238 1.26 5.68 14.13
CA SER A 238 1.79 6.05 15.42
C SER A 238 0.70 6.59 16.36
N SER A 239 0.91 6.49 17.67
CA SER A 239 -0.06 7.02 18.64
C SER A 239 -0.29 8.52 18.46
N SER A 240 0.77 9.29 18.17
CA SER A 240 0.68 10.74 17.95
C SER A 240 -0.10 11.12 16.69
N THR A 241 0.08 10.38 15.59
CA THR A 241 -0.65 10.65 14.34
C THR A 241 -2.12 10.23 14.41
N TYR A 242 -2.43 9.17 15.16
CA TYR A 242 -3.81 8.81 15.46
C TYR A 242 -4.52 9.86 16.32
N GLN A 243 -3.84 10.39 17.35
CA GLN A 243 -4.38 11.48 18.17
C GLN A 243 -4.57 12.74 17.32
N MET A 244 -3.56 13.14 16.56
CA MET A 244 -3.64 14.27 15.62
C MET A 244 -4.85 14.12 14.68
N ALA A 245 -5.11 12.93 14.14
CA ALA A 245 -6.22 12.70 13.22
C ALA A 245 -7.58 12.99 13.87
N VAL A 246 -7.77 12.64 15.15
CA VAL A 246 -9.01 12.88 15.89
C VAL A 246 -9.12 14.35 16.35
N ASP A 247 -7.99 14.94 16.73
CA ASP A 247 -7.95 16.31 17.23
C ASP A 247 -8.22 17.34 16.11
N GLU A 248 -7.65 17.12 14.92
CA GLU A 248 -7.69 18.07 13.81
C GLU A 248 -8.92 17.95 12.91
N VAL A 249 -9.55 16.77 12.84
CA VAL A 249 -10.72 16.56 11.99
C VAL A 249 -11.87 17.51 12.37
N ALA A 250 -12.59 18.04 11.38
CA ALA A 250 -13.75 18.90 11.56
C ALA A 250 -14.92 18.19 12.28
N PHE A 251 -15.91 18.96 12.70
CA PHE A 251 -17.20 18.43 13.15
C PHE A 251 -17.88 17.67 12.00
N THR A 252 -18.52 16.55 12.30
CA THR A 252 -19.10 15.58 11.34
C THR A 252 -18.07 14.99 10.37
N GLY A 253 -16.78 15.09 10.73
CA GLY A 253 -15.68 14.66 9.89
C GLY A 253 -15.42 13.15 9.96
N ARG A 254 -14.56 12.69 9.05
CA ARG A 254 -14.25 11.26 8.84
C ARG A 254 -12.76 11.01 9.05
N VAL A 255 -12.43 10.13 9.98
CA VAL A 255 -11.07 9.66 10.21
C VAL A 255 -10.91 8.26 9.63
N ILE A 256 -9.96 8.07 8.72
CA ILE A 256 -9.65 6.81 8.08
C ILE A 256 -8.29 6.30 8.54
N CYS A 257 -8.28 5.17 9.23
CA CYS A 257 -7.09 4.56 9.78
C CYS A 257 -6.55 3.48 8.84
N ILE A 258 -5.33 3.64 8.34
CA ILE A 258 -4.60 2.65 7.53
C ILE A 258 -3.41 2.10 8.31
N GLY A 259 -2.63 2.98 8.95
CA GLY A 259 -1.43 2.62 9.68
C GLY A 259 -1.73 1.75 10.90
N TYR A 260 -0.85 0.79 11.21
CA TYR A 260 -0.98 -0.03 12.41
C TYR A 260 -0.14 0.57 13.53
N ALA A 261 -0.79 1.11 14.57
CA ALA A 261 -0.09 1.51 15.79
C ALA A 261 0.46 0.26 16.51
N LYS A 262 1.72 0.35 16.95
CA LYS A 262 2.40 -0.75 17.66
C LYS A 262 2.05 -0.81 19.16
N THR A 263 1.44 0.25 19.67
CA THR A 263 1.05 0.42 21.06
C THR A 263 -0.41 0.85 21.13
N GLU A 264 -1.03 0.71 22.29
CA GLU A 264 -2.36 1.26 22.54
C GLU A 264 -2.38 2.78 22.34
N VAL A 265 -3.50 3.28 21.82
CA VAL A 265 -3.74 4.71 21.60
C VAL A 265 -4.90 5.17 22.46
N SER A 266 -4.64 6.13 23.33
CA SER A 266 -5.68 6.72 24.19
C SER A 266 -6.32 7.91 23.51
N PHE A 267 -7.66 8.00 23.60
CA PHE A 267 -8.45 9.09 23.05
C PHE A 267 -9.36 9.70 24.10
N GLN A 268 -9.61 11.00 23.96
CA GLN A 268 -10.70 11.65 24.69
C GLN A 268 -12.01 11.39 23.95
N THR A 269 -12.77 10.38 24.38
CA THR A 269 -14.00 9.94 23.69
C THR A 269 -15.08 11.01 23.58
N LYS A 270 -15.00 12.09 24.41
CA LYS A 270 -15.89 13.26 24.25
C LYS A 270 -15.88 13.84 22.83
N TYR A 271 -14.72 13.81 22.14
CA TYR A 271 -14.61 14.33 20.77
C TYR A 271 -15.39 13.50 19.78
N PHE A 272 -15.51 12.20 19.99
CA PHE A 272 -16.30 11.34 19.12
C PHE A 272 -17.78 11.75 19.11
N VAL A 273 -18.29 12.08 20.30
CA VAL A 273 -19.69 12.50 20.47
C VAL A 273 -19.89 13.96 20.08
N GLN A 274 -19.04 14.88 20.59
CA GLN A 274 -19.19 16.32 20.36
C GLN A 274 -19.03 16.69 18.89
N LYS A 275 -18.07 16.05 18.19
CA LYS A 275 -17.84 16.30 16.77
C LYS A 275 -18.66 15.38 15.86
N GLU A 276 -19.42 14.43 16.40
CA GLU A 276 -20.19 13.41 15.63
C GLU A 276 -19.31 12.72 14.58
N LEU A 277 -18.18 12.15 15.03
CA LEU A 277 -17.14 11.63 14.14
C LEU A 277 -17.45 10.24 13.58
N ASP A 278 -17.12 10.06 12.32
CA ASP A 278 -16.96 8.76 11.67
C ASP A 278 -15.51 8.29 11.75
N ILE A 279 -15.22 7.26 12.56
CA ILE A 279 -13.90 6.63 12.61
C ILE A 279 -13.97 5.28 11.90
N ARG A 280 -13.18 5.11 10.82
CA ARG A 280 -13.27 3.96 9.92
C ARG A 280 -11.89 3.34 9.68
N GLY A 281 -11.78 2.02 9.87
CA GLY A 281 -10.60 1.26 9.40
C GLY A 281 -10.61 1.10 7.88
N SER A 282 -9.43 1.13 7.29
CA SER A 282 -9.18 0.77 5.89
C SER A 282 -8.13 -0.33 5.84
N ARG A 283 -8.45 -1.47 5.24
CA ARG A 283 -7.56 -2.63 5.17
C ARG A 283 -7.39 -3.08 3.73
N ASN A 284 -6.15 -3.29 3.29
CA ASN A 284 -5.85 -3.83 1.97
C ASN A 284 -6.50 -2.99 0.84
N ALA A 285 -6.84 -3.61 -0.29
CA ALA A 285 -7.54 -2.97 -1.39
C ALA A 285 -8.49 -3.94 -2.10
N GLN A 286 -9.51 -3.42 -2.76
CA GLN A 286 -10.42 -4.20 -3.60
C GLN A 286 -9.93 -4.26 -5.06
N PRO A 287 -10.36 -5.24 -5.86
CA PRO A 287 -10.01 -5.30 -7.28
C PRO A 287 -10.33 -4.02 -8.07
N SER A 288 -11.36 -3.28 -7.66
CA SER A 288 -11.69 -1.97 -8.25
C SER A 288 -10.64 -0.90 -8.00
N ASP A 289 -9.98 -0.95 -6.82
CA ASP A 289 -8.93 0.01 -6.48
C ASP A 289 -7.67 -0.25 -7.31
N PHE A 290 -7.29 -1.53 -7.52
CA PHE A 290 -6.21 -1.92 -8.43
C PHE A 290 -6.44 -1.38 -9.85
N ARG A 291 -7.65 -1.59 -10.42
CA ARG A 291 -8.01 -1.07 -11.74
C ARG A 291 -7.92 0.46 -11.80
N ALA A 292 -8.37 1.14 -10.74
CA ALA A 292 -8.29 2.60 -10.69
C ALA A 292 -6.85 3.12 -10.67
N VAL A 293 -5.93 2.42 -9.99
CA VAL A 293 -4.50 2.74 -10.01
C VAL A 293 -3.91 2.47 -11.40
N ILE A 294 -4.22 1.34 -12.04
CA ILE A 294 -3.78 1.04 -13.42
C ILE A 294 -4.18 2.18 -14.35
N HIS A 295 -5.44 2.58 -14.35
CA HIS A 295 -5.91 3.71 -15.16
C HIS A 295 -5.21 5.05 -14.85
N TYR A 296 -4.83 5.27 -13.59
CA TYR A 296 -4.04 6.44 -13.24
C TYR A 296 -2.64 6.37 -13.84
N LEU A 297 -1.95 5.25 -13.69
CA LEU A 297 -0.58 5.05 -14.17
C LEU A 297 -0.51 5.07 -15.71
N GLU A 298 -1.51 4.55 -16.39
CA GLU A 298 -1.62 4.58 -17.88
C GLU A 298 -1.71 6.01 -18.44
N ARG A 299 -2.13 7.00 -17.66
CA ARG A 299 -2.12 8.41 -18.09
C ARG A 299 -0.72 9.00 -18.24
N GLY A 300 0.31 8.34 -17.71
CA GLY A 300 1.71 8.76 -17.79
C GLY A 300 2.05 10.03 -16.98
N THR A 301 1.17 10.49 -16.10
CA THR A 301 1.39 11.69 -15.27
C THR A 301 2.03 11.38 -13.92
N CYS A 302 2.14 10.09 -13.57
CA CYS A 302 2.77 9.66 -12.32
C CYS A 302 4.30 9.78 -12.43
N PRO A 303 5.00 10.44 -11.50
CA PRO A 303 6.46 10.52 -11.49
C PRO A 303 7.07 9.22 -10.94
N VAL A 304 6.90 8.10 -11.69
CA VAL A 304 7.28 6.74 -11.29
C VAL A 304 8.73 6.67 -10.80
N ASP A 305 9.65 7.35 -11.48
CA ASP A 305 11.08 7.32 -11.13
C ASP A 305 11.36 7.97 -9.77
N ARG A 306 10.56 8.94 -9.35
CA ARG A 306 10.69 9.55 -8.02
C ARG A 306 10.11 8.70 -6.90
N LEU A 307 9.23 7.75 -7.22
CA LEU A 307 8.64 6.81 -6.27
C LEU A 307 9.54 5.59 -6.00
N ILE A 308 10.55 5.36 -6.85
CA ILE A 308 11.48 4.23 -6.72
C ILE A 308 12.82 4.76 -6.23
N SER A 309 13.16 4.45 -4.99
CA SER A 309 14.39 4.88 -4.35
C SER A 309 15.60 4.05 -4.76
N ALA A 310 15.38 2.77 -5.09
CA ALA A 310 16.41 1.85 -5.55
C ALA A 310 15.82 0.68 -6.33
N GLU A 311 16.61 0.19 -7.29
CA GLU A 311 16.41 -1.10 -7.95
C GLU A 311 17.62 -1.97 -7.63
N VAL A 312 17.38 -3.19 -7.16
CA VAL A 312 18.43 -4.10 -6.70
C VAL A 312 18.22 -5.50 -7.25
N THR A 313 19.29 -6.26 -7.37
CA THR A 313 19.22 -7.70 -7.64
C THR A 313 18.81 -8.47 -6.38
N PRO A 314 18.42 -9.75 -6.48
CA PRO A 314 18.15 -10.60 -5.32
C PRO A 314 19.35 -10.70 -4.36
N GLU A 315 20.57 -10.72 -4.88
CA GLU A 315 21.81 -10.80 -4.10
C GLU A 315 22.08 -9.49 -3.31
N GLU A 316 21.66 -8.35 -3.82
CA GLU A 316 21.80 -7.02 -3.17
C GLU A 316 20.68 -6.72 -2.18
N ALA A 317 19.57 -7.46 -2.21
CA ALA A 317 18.39 -7.24 -1.39
C ALA A 317 18.66 -7.17 0.13
N PRO A 318 19.55 -8.00 0.72
CA PRO A 318 19.86 -7.92 2.15
C PRO A 318 20.51 -6.59 2.53
N ALA A 319 21.45 -6.08 1.71
CA ALA A 319 22.11 -4.79 1.95
C ALA A 319 21.13 -3.63 1.82
N ALA A 320 20.24 -3.66 0.82
CA ALA A 320 19.21 -2.66 0.63
C ALA A 320 18.21 -2.63 1.80
N MET A 321 17.82 -3.80 2.33
CA MET A 321 16.96 -3.90 3.51
C MET A 321 17.62 -3.32 4.76
N GLN A 322 18.91 -3.58 4.98
CA GLN A 322 19.69 -3.00 6.08
C GLN A 322 19.75 -1.47 5.94
N GLN A 323 20.07 -0.95 4.76
CA GLN A 323 20.11 0.50 4.49
C GLN A 323 18.73 1.15 4.76
N TRP A 324 17.65 0.48 4.35
CA TRP A 324 16.30 0.98 4.64
C TRP A 324 16.03 1.03 6.15
N ALA A 325 16.44 0.01 6.90
CA ALA A 325 16.27 -0.01 8.35
C ALA A 325 17.03 1.13 9.05
N ASP A 326 18.21 1.48 8.53
CA ASP A 326 19.05 2.55 9.09
C ASP A 326 18.53 3.95 8.74
N THR A 327 17.87 4.11 7.58
CA THR A 327 17.37 5.41 7.08
C THR A 327 15.91 5.32 6.58
N PRO A 328 14.94 4.92 7.42
CA PRO A 328 13.58 4.60 6.96
C PRO A 328 12.82 5.79 6.36
N GLY A 329 13.16 7.03 6.73
CA GLY A 329 12.56 8.24 6.18
C GLY A 329 12.94 8.53 4.72
N LYS A 330 14.06 7.99 4.24
CA LYS A 330 14.64 8.30 2.91
C LYS A 330 14.16 7.36 1.80
N VAL A 331 13.42 6.33 2.12
CA VAL A 331 12.99 5.32 1.17
C VAL A 331 11.51 5.47 0.86
N PHE A 332 11.17 5.61 -0.43
CA PHE A 332 9.80 5.44 -0.91
C PHE A 332 9.53 3.97 -1.24
N ARG A 333 10.27 3.43 -2.23
CA ARG A 333 10.15 2.02 -2.61
C ARG A 333 11.49 1.48 -3.09
N ILE A 334 11.83 0.28 -2.65
CA ILE A 334 12.93 -0.53 -3.19
C ILE A 334 12.29 -1.63 -4.04
N LEU A 335 12.71 -1.76 -5.28
CA LEU A 335 12.29 -2.83 -6.17
C LEU A 335 13.40 -3.87 -6.30
N VAL A 336 13.06 -5.15 -6.17
CA VAL A 336 13.93 -6.25 -6.54
C VAL A 336 13.62 -6.66 -7.97
N LYS A 337 14.65 -6.71 -8.82
CA LYS A 337 14.57 -7.14 -10.21
C LYS A 337 15.05 -8.60 -10.31
N PHE A 338 14.18 -9.48 -10.79
CA PHE A 338 14.45 -10.91 -11.01
C PHE A 338 14.90 -11.20 -12.45
#